data_587921f25493d8a49a7c2a1fea836cbf
#
_entry.id   587921f25493d8a49a7c2a1fea836cbf
#
_cell.length_a   1.000
_cell.length_b   1.000
_cell.length_c   1.000
_cell.angle_alpha   90.00
_cell.angle_beta   90.00
_cell.angle_gamma   90.00
#
_symmetry.space_group_name_H-M   'P 1'
#
loop_
_entity.id
_entity.type
_entity.pdbx_description
1 polymer ?
#
loop_
_entity_poly.entity_id
_entity_poly.type
_entity_poly.pdbx_seq_one_letter_code
_entity_poly.pdbx_strand_id
1 'polypeptide(L)'
;MDSLTPHRHVEDHLRGNPDRVAAIKWARDLMVARDFVVFDSETTGLSSPVDFVEVAVVGPTGKTLFDSLLKPSCRIEAAARAIHGHSTRSLSGAPRFLEIYPDLLEVLYQRRVIVFNASYDRRVWDTAVRCLGARGALAGELPRWECAMRQYARYVGEPSKRGRGYRPQKLPSGDHTALGDALATLRLIEGMAAG
;
A
#
# COMPACT_ATOMS: atom_id res chain seq x y z
N MET A 1 -35.34 17.15 28.92
CA MET A 1 -34.88 15.74 28.69
C MET A 1 -34.17 15.75 27.35
N ASP A 2 -32.86 15.99 27.39
CA ASP A 2 -32.04 16.03 26.17
C ASP A 2 -31.76 14.62 25.70
N SER A 3 -32.33 14.28 24.56
CA SER A 3 -31.98 13.07 23.81
C SER A 3 -30.62 13.25 23.18
N LEU A 4 -29.55 12.94 23.90
CA LEU A 4 -28.20 12.83 23.38
C LEU A 4 -28.17 11.74 22.33
N THR A 5 -28.01 12.14 21.07
CA THR A 5 -27.92 11.24 19.92
C THR A 5 -26.77 10.26 20.07
N PRO A 6 -26.95 8.97 19.78
CA PRO A 6 -25.92 7.92 19.92
C PRO A 6 -24.61 8.20 19.19
N HIS A 7 -24.65 9.02 18.13
CA HIS A 7 -23.47 9.42 17.35
C HIS A 7 -22.44 10.27 18.10
N ARG A 8 -22.87 11.18 19.00
CA ARG A 8 -21.93 12.01 19.79
C ARG A 8 -21.09 11.18 20.76
N HIS A 9 -21.68 10.19 21.41
CA HIS A 9 -20.94 9.33 22.36
C HIS A 9 -19.89 8.45 21.67
N VAL A 10 -20.13 8.01 20.45
CA VAL A 10 -19.15 7.22 19.67
C VAL A 10 -17.98 8.10 19.23
N GLU A 11 -18.23 9.32 18.76
CA GLU A 11 -17.19 10.26 18.37
C GLU A 11 -16.30 10.69 19.53
N ASP A 12 -16.87 10.98 20.70
CA ASP A 12 -16.11 11.36 21.89
C ASP A 12 -15.26 10.21 22.43
N HIS A 13 -15.77 8.97 22.39
CA HIS A 13 -15.03 7.78 22.78
C HIS A 13 -13.84 7.52 21.82
N LEU A 14 -14.02 7.76 20.53
CA LEU A 14 -12.95 7.62 19.53
C LEU A 14 -11.88 8.70 19.65
N ARG A 15 -12.23 9.93 20.05
CA ARG A 15 -11.26 11.02 20.25
C ARG A 15 -10.24 10.72 21.37
N GLY A 16 -10.66 10.01 22.43
CA GLY A 16 -9.81 9.58 23.54
C GLY A 16 -9.07 8.26 23.33
N ASN A 17 -9.32 7.54 22.23
CA ASN A 17 -8.68 6.24 21.97
C ASN A 17 -7.19 6.42 21.67
N PRO A 18 -6.27 5.86 22.53
CA PRO A 18 -4.83 6.04 22.35
C PRO A 18 -4.30 5.48 21.03
N ASP A 19 -4.91 4.44 20.51
CA ASP A 19 -4.54 3.87 19.20
C ASP A 19 -4.91 4.79 18.04
N ARG A 20 -6.06 5.48 18.11
CA ARG A 20 -6.45 6.51 17.15
C ARG A 20 -5.48 7.68 17.19
N VAL A 21 -5.15 8.17 18.39
CA VAL A 21 -4.17 9.25 18.59
C VAL A 21 -2.81 8.86 18.00
N ALA A 22 -2.37 7.62 18.23
CA ALA A 22 -1.11 7.11 17.67
C ALA A 22 -1.14 7.03 16.13
N ALA A 23 -2.28 6.65 15.53
CA ALA A 23 -2.44 6.61 14.08
C ALA A 23 -2.40 8.03 13.46
N ILE A 24 -3.06 9.00 14.09
CA ILE A 24 -3.01 10.42 13.70
C ILE A 24 -1.57 10.95 13.79
N LYS A 25 -0.89 10.66 14.90
CA LYS A 25 0.51 11.07 15.10
C LYS A 25 1.41 10.48 14.01
N TRP A 26 1.28 9.19 13.71
CA TRP A 26 2.03 8.52 12.64
C TRP A 26 1.83 9.22 11.28
N ALA A 27 0.59 9.56 10.93
CA ALA A 27 0.27 10.25 9.69
C ALA A 27 0.88 11.67 9.67
N ARG A 28 0.77 12.42 10.77
CA ARG A 28 1.37 13.76 10.90
C ARG A 28 2.88 13.73 10.79
N ASP A 29 3.54 12.78 11.47
CA ASP A 29 4.99 12.61 11.42
C ASP A 29 5.46 12.35 9.97
N LEU A 30 4.73 11.52 9.19
CA LEU A 30 5.01 11.31 7.76
C LEU A 30 4.90 12.61 6.96
N MET A 31 3.79 13.33 7.11
CA MET A 31 3.53 14.56 6.35
C MET A 31 4.52 15.68 6.68
N VAL A 32 5.06 15.70 7.89
CA VAL A 32 6.10 16.65 8.31
C VAL A 32 7.48 16.23 7.78
N ALA A 33 7.86 14.97 7.97
CA ALA A 33 9.20 14.48 7.60
C ALA A 33 9.40 14.42 6.08
N ARG A 34 8.35 14.08 5.31
CA ARG A 34 8.37 13.92 3.85
C ARG A 34 9.47 12.97 3.33
N ASP A 35 9.93 12.05 4.17
CA ASP A 35 10.96 11.05 3.90
C ASP A 35 10.38 9.72 3.41
N PHE A 36 9.16 9.72 2.92
CA PHE A 36 8.42 8.53 2.51
C PHE A 36 8.01 8.56 1.04
N VAL A 37 7.66 7.40 0.56
CA VAL A 37 6.92 7.19 -0.68
C VAL A 37 5.73 6.27 -0.43
N VAL A 38 4.70 6.37 -1.24
CA VAL A 38 3.61 5.39 -1.26
C VAL A 38 3.82 4.49 -2.46
N PHE A 39 3.89 3.20 -2.20
CA PHE A 39 4.01 2.14 -3.19
C PHE A 39 2.70 1.36 -3.26
N ASP A 40 2.27 1.02 -4.44
CA ASP A 40 1.18 0.09 -4.68
C ASP A 40 1.47 -0.79 -5.87
N SER A 41 0.84 -1.98 -5.95
CA SER A 41 1.04 -2.91 -7.04
C SER A 41 -0.20 -3.73 -7.37
N GLU A 42 -0.42 -3.95 -8.67
CA GLU A 42 -1.30 -5.00 -9.15
C GLU A 42 -0.50 -6.26 -9.43
N THR A 43 -1.11 -7.43 -9.22
CA THR A 43 -0.41 -8.71 -9.28
C THR A 43 -1.17 -9.76 -10.07
N THR A 44 -0.50 -10.86 -10.41
CA THR A 44 -1.12 -11.98 -11.12
C THR A 44 -2.19 -12.72 -10.34
N GLY A 45 -2.31 -12.50 -9.02
CA GLY A 45 -3.28 -13.13 -8.15
C GLY A 45 -2.80 -13.25 -6.72
N LEU A 46 -3.53 -13.99 -5.89
CA LEU A 46 -3.21 -14.15 -4.47
C LEU A 46 -2.38 -15.40 -4.17
N SER A 47 -2.41 -16.38 -5.07
CA SER A 47 -1.78 -17.70 -4.91
C SER A 47 -0.37 -17.72 -5.49
N SER A 48 0.53 -18.49 -4.89
CA SER A 48 1.88 -18.71 -5.45
C SER A 48 1.81 -19.71 -6.63
N PRO A 49 2.52 -19.45 -7.74
CA PRO A 49 3.45 -18.35 -7.97
C PRO A 49 2.71 -17.04 -8.25
N VAL A 50 3.19 -15.94 -7.64
CA VAL A 50 2.64 -14.60 -7.84
C VAL A 50 3.73 -13.65 -8.35
N ASP A 51 3.35 -12.74 -9.25
CA ASP A 51 4.26 -11.77 -9.87
C ASP A 51 3.55 -10.42 -10.04
N PHE A 52 4.32 -9.35 -10.20
CA PHE A 52 3.79 -8.02 -10.49
C PHE A 52 3.27 -7.91 -11.92
N VAL A 53 2.18 -7.18 -12.12
CA VAL A 53 1.64 -6.78 -13.42
C VAL A 53 1.62 -5.27 -13.61
N GLU A 54 1.60 -4.52 -12.50
CA GLU A 54 1.70 -3.07 -12.47
C GLU A 54 2.35 -2.65 -11.16
N VAL A 55 3.19 -1.61 -11.17
CA VAL A 55 3.82 -1.02 -9.99
C VAL A 55 3.81 0.48 -10.12
N ALA A 56 3.36 1.18 -9.09
CA ALA A 56 3.43 2.63 -9.00
C ALA A 56 4.02 3.10 -7.68
N VAL A 57 4.73 4.22 -7.71
CA VAL A 57 5.26 4.90 -6.54
C VAL A 57 4.97 6.39 -6.65
N VAL A 58 4.36 6.95 -5.61
CA VAL A 58 4.11 8.39 -5.51
C VAL A 58 4.85 8.99 -4.33
N GLY A 59 5.32 10.21 -4.49
CA GLY A 59 5.95 10.99 -3.42
C GLY A 59 4.93 11.65 -2.50
N PRO A 60 5.39 12.31 -1.43
CA PRO A 60 4.54 12.92 -0.40
C PRO A 60 3.71 14.13 -0.88
N THR A 61 3.91 14.56 -2.11
CA THR A 61 3.12 15.64 -2.77
C THR A 61 2.16 15.11 -3.83
N GLY A 62 2.03 13.79 -3.97
CA GLY A 62 1.26 13.16 -5.06
C GLY A 62 1.99 13.10 -6.40
N LYS A 63 3.26 13.56 -6.47
CA LYS A 63 4.06 13.42 -7.69
C LYS A 63 4.34 11.95 -7.95
N THR A 64 4.02 11.46 -9.14
CA THR A 64 4.42 10.14 -9.61
C THR A 64 5.94 10.09 -9.75
N LEU A 65 6.57 9.17 -9.03
CA LEU A 65 8.02 8.94 -9.04
C LEU A 65 8.38 7.71 -9.88
N PHE A 66 7.47 6.75 -9.94
CA PHE A 66 7.59 5.55 -10.75
C PHE A 66 6.18 5.08 -11.14
N ASP A 67 6.01 4.60 -12.36
CA ASP A 67 4.77 4.01 -12.85
C ASP A 67 5.09 3.11 -14.05
N SER A 68 4.80 1.81 -13.94
CA SER A 68 5.10 0.84 -15.00
C SER A 68 4.18 -0.36 -14.97
N LEU A 69 3.70 -0.73 -16.15
CA LEU A 69 3.19 -2.07 -16.41
C LEU A 69 4.34 -3.05 -16.46
N LEU A 70 4.08 -4.31 -16.08
CA LEU A 70 5.09 -5.37 -16.09
C LEU A 70 4.58 -6.63 -16.80
N LYS A 71 5.50 -7.30 -17.50
CA LYS A 71 5.28 -8.61 -18.08
C LYS A 71 5.55 -9.69 -17.03
N PRO A 72 4.51 -10.34 -16.47
CA PRO A 72 4.70 -11.36 -15.46
C PRO A 72 5.31 -12.63 -16.02
N SER A 73 5.96 -13.41 -15.16
CA SER A 73 6.54 -14.72 -15.46
C SER A 73 5.54 -15.88 -15.30
N CYS A 74 4.41 -15.63 -14.65
CA CYS A 74 3.36 -16.61 -14.40
C CYS A 74 2.00 -16.14 -14.94
N ARG A 75 1.03 -17.06 -14.93
CA ARG A 75 -0.32 -16.79 -15.44
C ARG A 75 -1.06 -15.81 -14.52
N ILE A 76 -1.78 -14.87 -15.12
CA ILE A 76 -2.71 -13.99 -14.40
C ILE A 76 -3.99 -14.79 -14.08
N GLU A 77 -4.36 -14.83 -12.79
CA GLU A 77 -5.60 -15.44 -12.33
C GLU A 77 -6.81 -14.67 -12.87
N ALA A 78 -7.90 -15.40 -13.20
CA ALA A 78 -9.10 -14.76 -13.73
C ALA A 78 -9.71 -13.71 -12.77
N ALA A 79 -9.64 -13.98 -11.47
CA ALA A 79 -10.11 -13.04 -10.44
C ALA A 79 -9.29 -11.74 -10.41
N ALA A 80 -7.96 -11.83 -10.50
CA ALA A 80 -7.07 -10.67 -10.55
C ALA A 80 -7.32 -9.85 -11.83
N ARG A 81 -7.40 -10.52 -12.98
CA ARG A 81 -7.74 -9.88 -14.25
C ARG A 81 -9.09 -9.16 -14.22
N ALA A 82 -10.08 -9.72 -13.54
CA ALA A 82 -11.40 -9.09 -13.42
C ALA A 82 -11.35 -7.78 -12.59
N ILE A 83 -10.34 -7.62 -11.73
CA ILE A 83 -10.12 -6.46 -10.89
C ILE A 83 -9.35 -5.37 -11.67
N HIS A 84 -8.11 -5.65 -12.09
CA HIS A 84 -7.21 -4.65 -12.70
C HIS A 84 -7.27 -4.61 -14.25
N GLY A 85 -7.97 -5.54 -14.90
CA GLY A 85 -8.20 -5.55 -16.36
C GLY A 85 -7.03 -6.05 -17.22
N HIS A 86 -5.82 -6.18 -16.69
CA HIS A 86 -4.64 -6.59 -17.46
C HIS A 86 -4.69 -8.05 -17.88
N SER A 87 -4.18 -8.34 -19.09
CA SER A 87 -4.05 -9.67 -19.64
C SER A 87 -2.61 -9.97 -20.06
N THR A 88 -2.24 -11.24 -20.14
CA THR A 88 -0.91 -11.63 -20.66
C THR A 88 -0.62 -11.03 -22.04
N ARG A 89 -1.67 -10.87 -22.87
CA ARG A 89 -1.54 -10.25 -24.21
C ARG A 89 -1.26 -8.75 -24.09
N SER A 90 -2.00 -8.00 -23.25
CA SER A 90 -1.80 -6.55 -23.10
C SER A 90 -0.43 -6.21 -22.49
N LEU A 91 0.13 -7.12 -21.69
CA LEU A 91 1.43 -6.95 -21.03
C LEU A 91 2.60 -7.57 -21.83
N SER A 92 2.38 -8.07 -23.03
CA SER A 92 3.42 -8.80 -23.80
C SER A 92 4.64 -7.95 -24.14
N GLY A 93 4.46 -6.63 -24.35
CA GLY A 93 5.52 -5.66 -24.64
C GLY A 93 6.04 -4.92 -23.41
N ALA A 94 5.49 -5.15 -22.21
CA ALA A 94 5.94 -4.51 -21.00
C ALA A 94 7.29 -5.08 -20.52
N PRO A 95 8.10 -4.30 -19.80
CA PRO A 95 9.35 -4.78 -19.21
C PRO A 95 9.08 -5.86 -18.15
N ARG A 96 10.08 -6.68 -17.87
CA ARG A 96 10.06 -7.61 -16.74
C ARG A 96 10.54 -6.91 -15.47
N PHE A 97 10.23 -7.46 -14.31
CA PHE A 97 10.67 -6.92 -13.03
C PHE A 97 12.20 -6.67 -12.96
N LEU A 98 13.00 -7.59 -13.50
CA LEU A 98 14.46 -7.44 -13.58
C LEU A 98 14.90 -6.14 -14.30
N GLU A 99 14.16 -5.74 -15.32
CA GLU A 99 14.52 -4.59 -16.16
C GLU A 99 14.21 -3.25 -15.47
N ILE A 100 13.17 -3.22 -14.65
CA ILE A 100 12.77 -2.02 -13.90
C ILE A 100 13.36 -1.94 -12.48
N TYR A 101 13.90 -3.06 -11.97
CA TYR A 101 14.33 -3.17 -10.59
C TYR A 101 15.37 -2.12 -10.16
N PRO A 102 16.42 -1.78 -10.96
CA PRO A 102 17.38 -0.76 -10.58
C PRO A 102 16.73 0.63 -10.37
N ASP A 103 15.90 1.06 -11.30
CA ASP A 103 15.24 2.38 -11.24
C ASP A 103 14.21 2.42 -10.10
N LEU A 104 13.45 1.34 -9.93
CA LEU A 104 12.50 1.22 -8.83
C LEU A 104 13.22 1.24 -7.47
N LEU A 105 14.35 0.53 -7.36
CA LEU A 105 15.15 0.51 -6.13
C LEU A 105 15.69 1.91 -5.79
N GLU A 106 16.16 2.68 -6.77
CA GLU A 106 16.62 4.07 -6.58
C GLU A 106 15.50 4.95 -6.00
N VAL A 107 14.27 4.79 -6.50
CA VAL A 107 13.11 5.52 -5.99
C VAL A 107 12.78 5.13 -4.53
N LEU A 108 12.98 3.86 -4.15
CA LEU A 108 12.67 3.37 -2.80
C LEU A 108 13.82 3.58 -1.80
N TYR A 109 15.04 3.82 -2.30
CA TYR A 109 16.27 3.84 -1.48
C TYR A 109 16.19 4.91 -0.38
N GLN A 110 16.55 4.53 0.85
CA GLN A 110 16.57 5.35 2.06
C GLN A 110 15.23 6.04 2.40
N ARG A 111 14.10 5.58 1.83
CA ARG A 111 12.77 6.10 2.11
C ARG A 111 11.94 5.10 2.92
N ARG A 112 11.02 5.62 3.70
CA ARG A 112 9.93 4.82 4.28
C ARG A 112 8.96 4.47 3.15
N VAL A 113 8.70 3.20 2.96
CA VAL A 113 7.80 2.72 1.90
C VAL A 113 6.44 2.39 2.52
N ILE A 114 5.48 3.27 2.28
CA ILE A 114 4.13 3.10 2.79
C ILE A 114 3.32 2.33 1.75
N VAL A 115 2.62 1.30 2.19
CA VAL A 115 1.76 0.46 1.35
C VAL A 115 0.43 0.25 2.04
N PHE A 116 -0.67 0.23 1.30
CA PHE A 116 -1.96 0.00 1.95
C PHE A 116 -2.00 -1.35 2.67
N ASN A 117 -1.66 -2.44 1.99
CA ASN A 117 -1.55 -3.79 2.57
C ASN A 117 -0.11 -4.32 2.51
N ALA A 118 0.79 -3.71 3.25
CA ALA A 118 2.23 -3.96 3.17
C ALA A 118 2.63 -5.44 3.32
N SER A 119 1.88 -6.25 4.04
CA SER A 119 2.20 -7.68 4.21
C SER A 119 2.10 -8.46 2.91
N TYR A 120 1.20 -8.07 2.02
CA TYR A 120 1.01 -8.69 0.72
C TYR A 120 2.10 -8.27 -0.26
N ASP A 121 2.22 -6.97 -0.50
CA ASP A 121 3.18 -6.42 -1.48
C ASP A 121 4.63 -6.75 -1.12
N ARG A 122 4.97 -6.70 0.17
CA ARG A 122 6.28 -7.11 0.65
C ARG A 122 6.57 -8.59 0.32
N ARG A 123 5.60 -9.49 0.48
CA ARG A 123 5.78 -10.91 0.12
C ARG A 123 6.04 -11.09 -1.38
N VAL A 124 5.31 -10.35 -2.23
CA VAL A 124 5.52 -10.38 -3.68
C VAL A 124 6.90 -9.81 -4.02
N TRP A 125 7.27 -8.66 -3.42
CA TRP A 125 8.59 -8.05 -3.54
C TRP A 125 9.71 -9.00 -3.17
N ASP A 126 9.66 -9.59 -1.97
CA ASP A 126 10.68 -10.52 -1.47
C ASP A 126 10.83 -11.74 -2.40
N THR A 127 9.73 -12.17 -3.02
CA THR A 127 9.74 -13.28 -3.99
C THR A 127 10.38 -12.84 -5.30
N ALA A 128 10.00 -11.69 -5.86
CA ALA A 128 10.55 -11.16 -7.09
C ALA A 128 12.06 -10.89 -6.95
N VAL A 129 12.50 -10.26 -5.85
CA VAL A 129 13.92 -9.99 -5.59
C VAL A 129 14.73 -11.28 -5.43
N ARG A 130 14.20 -12.30 -4.75
CA ARG A 130 14.87 -13.62 -4.67
C ARG A 130 15.06 -14.26 -6.05
N CYS A 131 14.11 -14.10 -6.96
CA CYS A 131 14.21 -14.60 -8.33
C CYS A 131 15.31 -13.91 -9.15
N LEU A 132 15.76 -12.72 -8.73
CA LEU A 132 16.89 -12.02 -9.36
C LEU A 132 18.25 -12.61 -8.98
N GLY A 133 18.33 -13.47 -7.96
CA GLY A 133 19.57 -14.06 -7.45
C GLY A 133 20.59 -13.00 -7.02
N ALA A 134 21.84 -13.12 -7.48
CA ALA A 134 22.91 -12.18 -7.13
C ALA A 134 22.63 -10.72 -7.55
N ARG A 135 21.78 -10.49 -8.55
CA ARG A 135 21.37 -9.14 -8.96
C ARG A 135 20.45 -8.47 -7.96
N GLY A 136 19.64 -9.25 -7.21
CA GLY A 136 18.81 -8.74 -6.11
C GLY A 136 19.62 -8.37 -4.86
N ALA A 137 20.82 -8.93 -4.70
CA ALA A 137 21.71 -8.63 -3.57
C ALA A 137 22.38 -7.24 -3.64
N LEU A 138 22.22 -6.49 -4.73
CA LEU A 138 22.70 -5.12 -4.86
C LEU A 138 21.92 -4.12 -4.01
N ALA A 139 20.81 -4.52 -3.41
CA ALA A 139 20.04 -3.73 -2.46
C ALA A 139 20.72 -3.77 -1.08
N GLY A 140 21.54 -2.77 -0.76
CA GLY A 140 22.23 -2.67 0.55
C GLY A 140 21.25 -2.69 1.72
N GLU A 141 20.34 -1.76 1.85
CA GLU A 141 19.28 -1.77 2.86
C GLU A 141 17.92 -2.01 2.18
N LEU A 142 17.21 -3.03 2.65
CA LEU A 142 15.84 -3.31 2.23
C LEU A 142 14.93 -2.12 2.58
N PRO A 143 13.94 -1.77 1.73
CA PRO A 143 12.98 -0.73 2.03
C PRO A 143 12.28 -0.94 3.38
N ARG A 144 12.07 0.15 4.13
CA ARG A 144 11.36 0.11 5.41
C ARG A 144 9.85 0.14 5.15
N TRP A 145 9.24 -1.03 5.05
CA TRP A 145 7.83 -1.20 4.75
C TRP A 145 6.93 -0.86 5.93
N GLU A 146 5.95 0.01 5.72
CA GLU A 146 4.93 0.38 6.71
C GLU A 146 3.52 0.20 6.13
N CYS A 147 2.58 -0.24 6.97
CA CYS A 147 1.23 -0.62 6.54
C CYS A 147 0.21 0.46 6.88
N ALA A 148 -0.30 1.17 5.88
CA ALA A 148 -1.34 2.19 6.04
C ALA A 148 -2.67 1.58 6.51
N MET A 149 -3.06 0.39 6.04
CA MET A 149 -4.28 -0.30 6.46
C MET A 149 -4.32 -0.57 7.97
N ARG A 150 -3.17 -0.93 8.58
CA ARG A 150 -3.10 -1.11 10.05
C ARG A 150 -3.33 0.20 10.79
N GLN A 151 -2.75 1.30 10.31
CA GLN A 151 -2.93 2.62 10.92
C GLN A 151 -4.36 3.11 10.71
N TYR A 152 -4.93 2.88 9.52
CA TYR A 152 -6.31 3.23 9.24
C TYR A 152 -7.30 2.42 10.09
N ALA A 153 -7.07 1.13 10.31
CA ALA A 153 -7.88 0.32 11.20
C ALA A 153 -7.88 0.85 12.66
N ARG A 154 -6.72 1.31 13.15
CA ARG A 154 -6.61 1.98 14.47
C ARG A 154 -7.33 3.34 14.48
N TYR A 155 -7.20 4.10 13.40
CA TYR A 155 -7.85 5.40 13.25
C TYR A 155 -9.38 5.27 13.27
N VAL A 156 -9.94 4.29 12.56
CA VAL A 156 -11.38 3.99 12.56
C VAL A 156 -11.83 3.43 13.92
N GLY A 157 -11.02 2.61 14.57
CA GLY A 157 -11.27 2.08 15.90
C GLY A 157 -12.34 0.96 15.97
N GLU A 158 -12.76 0.39 14.83
CA GLU A 158 -13.77 -0.68 14.81
C GLU A 158 -13.16 -2.00 15.33
N PRO A 159 -13.69 -2.61 16.43
CA PRO A 159 -13.13 -3.82 16.98
C PRO A 159 -13.20 -5.01 16.01
N SER A 160 -12.17 -5.83 16.01
CA SER A 160 -12.15 -7.09 15.26
C SER A 160 -13.13 -8.10 15.87
N LYS A 161 -13.94 -8.73 15.03
CA LYS A 161 -14.83 -9.85 15.45
C LYS A 161 -14.04 -11.07 15.97
N ARG A 162 -12.73 -11.16 15.72
CA ARG A 162 -11.84 -12.24 16.19
C ARG A 162 -11.21 -11.94 17.56
N GLY A 163 -11.66 -10.90 18.27
CA GLY A 163 -11.34 -10.63 19.67
C GLY A 163 -10.02 -9.92 19.95
N ARG A 164 -9.17 -9.64 18.95
CA ARG A 164 -7.93 -8.88 19.14
C ARG A 164 -7.74 -7.82 18.05
N GLY A 165 -7.44 -6.59 18.49
CA GLY A 165 -7.17 -5.46 17.59
C GLY A 165 -8.39 -4.94 16.84
N TYR A 166 -8.15 -4.30 15.69
CA TYR A 166 -9.17 -3.64 14.90
C TYR A 166 -9.45 -4.39 13.59
N ARG A 167 -10.66 -4.20 13.07
CA ARG A 167 -11.07 -4.74 11.79
C ARG A 167 -10.31 -4.02 10.67
N PRO A 168 -9.63 -4.76 9.74
CA PRO A 168 -9.07 -4.17 8.55
C PRO A 168 -10.15 -3.44 7.75
N GLN A 169 -9.84 -2.22 7.31
CA GLN A 169 -10.71 -1.40 6.48
C GLN A 169 -10.33 -1.56 5.01
N LYS A 170 -11.26 -1.25 4.10
CA LYS A 170 -10.96 -1.14 2.67
C LYS A 170 -10.29 0.20 2.37
N LEU A 171 -9.51 0.26 1.31
CA LEU A 171 -8.96 1.51 0.80
C LEU A 171 -10.11 2.38 0.25
N PRO A 172 -10.33 3.59 0.78
CA PRO A 172 -11.30 4.51 0.21
C PRO A 172 -10.85 5.01 -1.16
N SER A 173 -11.75 5.04 -2.11
CA SER A 173 -11.51 5.62 -3.45
C SER A 173 -10.39 4.97 -4.27
N GLY A 174 -10.06 3.71 -3.99
CA GLY A 174 -9.21 2.91 -4.87
C GLY A 174 -9.95 2.59 -6.19
N ASP A 175 -9.20 2.52 -7.28
CA ASP A 175 -9.73 2.24 -8.62
C ASP A 175 -9.12 0.99 -9.28
N HIS A 176 -8.29 0.27 -8.51
CA HIS A 176 -7.60 -0.94 -8.94
C HIS A 176 -6.60 -0.72 -10.09
N THR A 177 -6.01 0.47 -10.13
CA THR A 177 -4.74 0.74 -10.80
C THR A 177 -3.69 1.01 -9.74
N ALA A 178 -2.45 0.57 -9.94
CA ALA A 178 -1.41 0.78 -8.94
C ALA A 178 -1.19 2.27 -8.64
N LEU A 179 -1.25 3.13 -9.67
CA LEU A 179 -1.13 4.57 -9.48
C LEU A 179 -2.34 5.17 -8.73
N GLY A 180 -3.56 4.76 -9.08
CA GLY A 180 -4.78 5.23 -8.43
C GLY A 180 -4.84 4.84 -6.95
N ASP A 181 -4.47 3.60 -6.62
CA ASP A 181 -4.47 3.06 -5.26
C ASP A 181 -3.32 3.66 -4.42
N ALA A 182 -2.14 3.93 -5.01
CA ALA A 182 -1.08 4.68 -4.35
C ALA A 182 -1.51 6.11 -3.99
N LEU A 183 -2.16 6.83 -4.92
CA LEU A 183 -2.71 8.16 -4.67
C LEU A 183 -3.86 8.13 -3.65
N ALA A 184 -4.73 7.12 -3.69
CA ALA A 184 -5.80 6.95 -2.70
C ALA A 184 -5.21 6.71 -1.29
N THR A 185 -4.14 5.92 -1.19
CA THR A 185 -3.41 5.68 0.07
C THR A 185 -2.76 6.97 0.59
N LEU A 186 -2.18 7.80 -0.27
CA LEU A 186 -1.65 9.11 0.14
C LEU A 186 -2.77 10.02 0.68
N ARG A 187 -3.89 10.16 -0.03
CA ARG A 187 -5.06 10.93 0.44
C ARG A 187 -5.59 10.43 1.79
N LEU A 188 -5.58 9.12 2.00
CA LEU A 188 -5.95 8.53 3.28
C LEU A 188 -5.01 8.97 4.41
N ILE A 189 -3.69 8.99 4.16
CA ILE A 189 -2.69 9.46 5.14
C ILE A 189 -2.91 10.95 5.46
N GLU A 190 -3.13 11.78 4.44
CA GLU A 190 -3.46 13.20 4.58
C GLU A 190 -4.73 13.41 5.45
N GLY A 191 -5.78 12.65 5.16
CA GLY A 191 -7.02 12.67 5.95
C GLY A 191 -6.82 12.26 7.41
N MET A 192 -6.03 11.22 7.68
CA MET A 192 -5.68 10.84 9.05
C MET A 192 -4.84 11.91 9.76
N ALA A 193 -3.96 12.61 9.06
CA ALA A 193 -3.13 13.68 9.63
C ALA A 193 -3.95 14.92 10.02
N ALA A 194 -5.04 15.18 9.31
CA ALA A 194 -5.96 16.28 9.62
C ALA A 194 -6.79 16.02 10.89
N GLY A 195 -6.96 14.74 11.33
CA GLY A 195 -7.67 14.35 12.57
C GLY A 195 -9.07 13.93 12.33
#